data_22e046c2e3cb4684359b8b2cd9519100
#
_entry.id   22e046c2e3cb4684359b8b2cd9519100
#
_cell.length_a   1.000
_cell.length_b   1.000
_cell.length_c   1.000
_cell.angle_alpha   90.00
_cell.angle_beta   90.00
_cell.angle_gamma   90.00
#
_symmetry.space_group_name_H-M   'P 1'
#
loop_
_entity.id
_entity.type
_entity.pdbx_description
1 polymer ?
#
loop_
_entity_poly.entity_id
_entity_poly.type
_entity_poly.pdbx_seq_one_letter_code
_entity_poly.pdbx_strand_id
1 'polypeptide(L)'
;MTFLSSILKQSKKYDFPFDHWEYNNALSDETIQEIITADIPDVSKHNLTYDGTRAIDGGAAEFREGIASGGKAIKFRCFVTKKNSSQFPNLVKFINELQSKETYEAISKMISKDLSNSYVRVEVICDREGFWLKPHCDIKEKLMSGLIFVNKEGESEDLGTDFYNDKLEKVKTVPYKHNYGYLFSSGPNTWHGMEKKKIIKERRCIQVNYVTFKTDWRVD
;
A
#
# COMPACT_ATOMS: atom_id res chain seq x y z
N MET A 1 -16.71 -7.77 8.59
CA MET A 1 -15.48 -8.53 8.94
C MET A 1 -14.39 -7.51 9.25
N THR A 2 -13.50 -7.75 10.20
CA THR A 2 -12.41 -6.84 10.55
C THR A 2 -11.13 -7.23 9.81
N PHE A 3 -10.21 -6.28 9.65
CA PHE A 3 -8.88 -6.54 9.10
C PHE A 3 -8.13 -7.61 9.89
N LEU A 4 -8.16 -7.50 11.23
CA LEU A 4 -7.56 -8.49 12.10
C LEU A 4 -8.10 -9.91 11.85
N SER A 5 -9.42 -10.05 11.70
CA SER A 5 -10.02 -11.36 11.43
C SER A 5 -9.62 -11.89 10.05
N SER A 6 -9.44 -11.01 9.06
CA SER A 6 -8.97 -11.35 7.72
C SER A 6 -7.53 -11.88 7.77
N ILE A 7 -6.60 -11.17 8.40
CA ILE A 7 -5.20 -11.61 8.47
C ILE A 7 -5.02 -12.88 9.31
N LEU A 8 -5.81 -13.08 10.36
CA LEU A 8 -5.70 -14.26 11.22
C LEU A 8 -6.35 -15.53 10.63
N LYS A 9 -7.45 -15.39 9.89
CA LYS A 9 -8.27 -16.52 9.44
C LYS A 9 -8.20 -16.81 7.95
N GLN A 10 -7.84 -15.81 7.15
CA GLN A 10 -7.91 -15.89 5.69
C GLN A 10 -6.58 -15.57 5.01
N SER A 11 -5.51 -15.33 5.77
CA SER A 11 -4.21 -15.12 5.17
C SER A 11 -3.53 -16.44 4.84
N LYS A 12 -2.81 -16.44 3.72
CA LYS A 12 -1.93 -17.50 3.31
C LYS A 12 -0.51 -16.97 3.24
N LYS A 13 0.42 -17.62 3.95
CA LYS A 13 1.84 -17.30 3.87
C LYS A 13 2.46 -17.92 2.62
N TYR A 14 3.34 -17.16 1.97
CA TYR A 14 4.24 -17.58 0.91
C TYR A 14 5.66 -17.22 1.33
N ASP A 15 6.62 -18.04 0.96
CA ASP A 15 8.05 -17.89 1.26
C ASP A 15 8.89 -17.46 0.05
N PHE A 16 8.29 -17.45 -1.15
CA PHE A 16 8.96 -17.06 -2.39
C PHE A 16 8.22 -15.93 -3.11
N PRO A 17 8.92 -14.91 -3.65
CA PRO A 17 10.38 -14.69 -3.65
C PRO A 17 10.93 -14.20 -2.30
N PHE A 18 10.06 -13.79 -1.38
CA PHE A 18 10.32 -13.42 0.01
C PHE A 18 9.06 -13.70 0.84
N ASP A 19 9.21 -13.76 2.15
CA ASP A 19 8.07 -13.97 3.06
C ASP A 19 7.02 -12.89 2.90
N HIS A 20 5.80 -13.27 2.52
CA HIS A 20 4.64 -12.40 2.41
C HIS A 20 3.35 -13.16 2.69
N TRP A 21 2.30 -12.42 3.03
CA TRP A 21 0.98 -12.97 3.30
C TRP A 21 -0.03 -12.32 2.37
N GLU A 22 -0.85 -13.13 1.73
CA GLU A 22 -2.01 -12.69 0.95
C GLU A 22 -3.29 -13.00 1.70
N TYR A 23 -4.28 -12.12 1.64
CA TYR A 23 -5.53 -12.23 2.40
C TYR A 23 -6.70 -11.61 1.65
N ASN A 24 -7.93 -12.01 2.05
CA ASN A 24 -9.19 -11.54 1.47
C ASN A 24 -10.03 -10.80 2.51
N ASN A 25 -11.02 -10.03 2.03
CA ASN A 25 -12.08 -9.42 2.84
C ASN A 25 -11.55 -8.58 4.01
N ALA A 26 -10.53 -7.78 3.73
CA ALA A 26 -9.84 -6.97 4.73
C ALA A 26 -10.58 -5.67 5.10
N LEU A 27 -11.46 -5.19 4.21
CA LEU A 27 -12.19 -3.94 4.35
C LEU A 27 -13.71 -4.18 4.38
N SER A 28 -14.43 -3.31 5.09
CA SER A 28 -15.89 -3.28 5.00
C SER A 28 -16.36 -2.66 3.68
N ASP A 29 -17.61 -2.93 3.31
CA ASP A 29 -18.20 -2.39 2.09
C ASP A 29 -18.24 -0.85 2.11
N GLU A 30 -18.47 -0.24 3.27
CA GLU A 30 -18.46 1.21 3.43
C GLU A 30 -17.05 1.79 3.19
N THR A 31 -16.00 1.11 3.68
CA THR A 31 -14.62 1.51 3.44
C THR A 31 -14.27 1.38 1.96
N ILE A 32 -14.71 0.31 1.32
CA ILE A 32 -14.51 0.09 -0.11
C ILE A 32 -15.19 1.19 -0.94
N GLN A 33 -16.44 1.52 -0.62
CA GLN A 33 -17.17 2.61 -1.30
C GLN A 33 -16.48 3.96 -1.10
N GLU A 34 -16.00 4.25 0.09
CA GLU A 34 -15.23 5.46 0.38
C GLU A 34 -13.99 5.55 -0.51
N ILE A 35 -13.22 4.46 -0.68
CA ILE A 35 -12.05 4.42 -1.55
C ILE A 35 -12.43 4.58 -3.02
N ILE A 36 -13.49 3.92 -3.48
CA ILE A 36 -13.92 3.94 -4.90
C ILE A 36 -14.41 5.32 -5.30
N THR A 37 -15.11 6.03 -4.41
CA THR A 37 -15.75 7.32 -4.69
C THR A 37 -14.85 8.52 -4.37
N ALA A 38 -13.74 8.31 -3.67
CA ALA A 38 -12.84 9.38 -3.29
C ALA A 38 -12.28 10.10 -4.53
N ASP A 39 -12.35 11.43 -4.51
CA ASP A 39 -11.63 12.27 -5.46
C ASP A 39 -10.16 12.34 -5.03
N ILE A 40 -9.30 11.69 -5.79
CA ILE A 40 -7.88 11.62 -5.50
C ILE A 40 -7.14 12.60 -6.40
N PRO A 41 -6.53 13.66 -5.83
CA PRO A 41 -5.88 14.70 -6.59
C PRO A 41 -4.64 14.16 -7.33
N ASP A 42 -4.39 14.74 -8.50
CA ASP A 42 -3.12 14.59 -9.20
C ASP A 42 -2.06 15.45 -8.50
N VAL A 43 -1.22 14.81 -7.69
CA VAL A 43 -0.19 15.51 -6.91
C VAL A 43 0.85 16.20 -7.77
N SER A 44 1.03 15.80 -9.03
CA SER A 44 1.96 16.44 -9.95
C SER A 44 1.46 17.79 -10.44
N LYS A 45 0.13 17.98 -10.52
CA LYS A 45 -0.50 19.22 -10.94
C LYS A 45 -0.64 20.25 -9.82
N HIS A 46 -0.73 19.79 -8.58
CA HIS A 46 -1.06 20.63 -7.44
C HIS A 46 0.15 20.97 -6.56
N ASN A 47 1.37 20.61 -6.96
CA ASN A 47 2.59 20.77 -6.13
C ASN A 47 2.39 20.26 -4.69
N LEU A 48 1.54 19.27 -4.52
CA LEU A 48 1.28 18.69 -3.22
C LEU A 48 2.55 17.99 -2.75
N THR A 49 3.15 18.53 -1.72
CA THR A 49 4.19 17.82 -1.00
C THR A 49 3.58 16.56 -0.42
N TYR A 50 4.24 15.45 -0.64
CA TYR A 50 3.95 14.21 0.04
C TYR A 50 4.16 14.41 1.53
N ASP A 51 3.08 14.72 2.23
CA ASP A 51 3.15 14.92 3.67
C ASP A 51 3.60 13.63 4.36
N GLY A 52 4.66 13.73 5.17
CA GLY A 52 5.19 12.63 5.94
C GLY A 52 5.88 11.53 5.14
N THR A 53 6.12 11.69 3.85
CA THR A 53 6.87 10.72 3.09
C THR A 53 8.33 11.09 3.00
N ARG A 54 9.12 10.40 3.77
CA ARG A 54 10.54 10.26 3.49
C ARG A 54 10.83 9.58 2.16
N ALA A 55 9.80 9.09 1.53
CA ALA A 55 9.82 8.83 0.12
C ALA A 55 10.22 10.07 -0.69
N ILE A 56 10.34 11.22 -0.11
CA ILE A 56 10.82 12.44 -0.74
C ILE A 56 12.31 12.68 -0.49
N ASP A 57 12.86 12.12 0.59
CA ASP A 57 14.27 12.27 0.94
C ASP A 57 15.08 11.10 0.38
N GLY A 58 16.01 11.36 -0.49
CA GLY A 58 16.91 10.36 -1.05
C GLY A 58 16.26 9.47 -2.12
N GLY A 59 16.05 8.18 -1.88
CA GLY A 59 15.51 7.23 -2.89
C GLY A 59 14.17 7.58 -3.49
N ALA A 60 13.49 8.60 -3.01
CA ALA A 60 12.25 9.08 -3.57
C ALA A 60 12.35 10.37 -4.38
N ALA A 61 13.47 11.03 -4.44
CA ALA A 61 13.73 11.97 -5.50
C ALA A 61 13.63 11.28 -6.87
N GLU A 62 14.15 10.07 -6.98
CA GLU A 62 13.94 9.18 -8.13
C GLU A 62 12.45 8.88 -8.37
N PHE A 63 11.66 8.77 -7.32
CA PHE A 63 10.22 8.55 -7.38
C PHE A 63 9.46 9.78 -7.92
N ARG A 64 9.92 10.99 -7.62
CA ARG A 64 9.34 12.25 -8.12
C ARG A 64 9.61 12.48 -9.59
N GLU A 65 10.75 12.08 -10.10
CA GLU A 65 11.17 12.30 -11.48
C GLU A 65 10.59 11.29 -12.47
N GLY A 66 9.62 10.47 -12.01
CA GLY A 66 8.91 9.55 -12.88
C GLY A 66 9.71 8.34 -13.32
N ILE A 67 10.80 8.04 -12.65
CA ILE A 67 11.51 6.77 -12.83
C ILE A 67 10.56 5.60 -12.52
N ALA A 68 9.63 5.84 -11.59
CA ALA A 68 8.57 4.91 -11.27
C ALA A 68 7.45 4.83 -12.32
N SER A 69 7.37 5.78 -13.25
CA SER A 69 6.27 5.87 -14.22
C SER A 69 6.74 6.43 -15.56
N GLY A 70 7.79 5.87 -16.12
CA GLY A 70 8.24 6.18 -17.49
C GLY A 70 8.57 7.65 -17.76
N GLY A 71 9.08 8.39 -16.79
CA GLY A 71 9.54 9.77 -16.97
C GLY A 71 8.55 10.87 -16.57
N LYS A 72 7.26 10.53 -16.32
CA LYS A 72 6.28 11.45 -15.71
C LYS A 72 5.43 10.66 -14.73
N ALA A 73 5.70 10.81 -13.43
CA ALA A 73 4.87 10.21 -12.41
C ALA A 73 3.48 10.82 -12.43
N ILE A 74 2.52 10.13 -13.02
CA ILE A 74 1.11 10.44 -12.85
C ILE A 74 0.70 9.82 -11.52
N LYS A 75 0.74 10.63 -10.44
CA LYS A 75 0.45 10.17 -9.09
C LYS A 75 -0.85 10.76 -8.60
N PHE A 76 -1.89 9.97 -8.68
CA PHE A 76 -3.16 10.27 -8.03
C PHE A 76 -3.14 9.57 -6.66
N ARG A 77 -2.74 10.31 -5.63
CA ARG A 77 -2.49 9.76 -4.30
C ARG A 77 -2.91 10.73 -3.21
N CYS A 78 -3.43 10.19 -2.11
CA CYS A 78 -3.82 10.97 -0.96
C CYS A 78 -3.50 10.21 0.33
N PHE A 79 -2.68 10.80 1.21
CA PHE A 79 -2.51 10.28 2.56
C PHE A 79 -3.71 10.60 3.42
N VAL A 80 -4.17 9.61 4.18
CA VAL A 80 -5.16 9.83 5.23
C VAL A 80 -4.47 10.41 6.44
N THR A 81 -4.83 11.66 6.77
CA THR A 81 -4.26 12.45 7.86
C THR A 81 -5.39 12.97 8.76
N LYS A 82 -5.06 13.50 9.92
CA LYS A 82 -6.06 14.18 10.77
C LYS A 82 -6.70 15.37 10.05
N LYS A 83 -5.96 16.03 9.17
CA LYS A 83 -6.42 17.20 8.40
C LYS A 83 -7.55 16.86 7.42
N ASN A 84 -7.51 15.69 6.79
CA ASN A 84 -8.54 15.24 5.83
C ASN A 84 -9.40 14.09 6.34
N SER A 85 -9.34 13.77 7.62
CA SER A 85 -10.05 12.65 8.26
C SER A 85 -11.56 12.68 8.05
N SER A 86 -12.15 13.87 7.92
CA SER A 86 -13.59 14.02 7.63
C SER A 86 -13.99 13.55 6.25
N GLN A 87 -13.04 13.46 5.31
CA GLN A 87 -13.25 12.93 3.96
C GLN A 87 -13.13 11.41 3.93
N PHE A 88 -12.50 10.81 4.95
CA PHE A 88 -12.19 9.40 5.03
C PHE A 88 -12.62 8.75 6.36
N PRO A 89 -13.88 8.90 6.80
CA PRO A 89 -14.31 8.45 8.13
C PRO A 89 -14.18 6.93 8.32
N ASN A 90 -14.36 6.13 7.28
CA ASN A 90 -14.23 4.67 7.36
C ASN A 90 -12.77 4.23 7.30
N LEU A 91 -11.92 4.89 6.52
CA LEU A 91 -10.48 4.66 6.57
C LEU A 91 -9.87 5.07 7.92
N VAL A 92 -10.40 6.08 8.58
CA VAL A 92 -9.99 6.43 9.97
C VAL A 92 -10.35 5.29 10.94
N LYS A 93 -11.53 4.67 10.82
CA LYS A 93 -11.87 3.48 11.62
C LYS A 93 -10.90 2.33 11.36
N PHE A 94 -10.57 2.11 10.09
CA PHE A 94 -9.58 1.11 9.70
C PHE A 94 -8.18 1.42 10.27
N ILE A 95 -7.75 2.68 10.26
CA ILE A 95 -6.49 3.11 10.88
C ILE A 95 -6.51 2.87 12.40
N ASN A 96 -7.62 3.16 13.07
CA ASN A 96 -7.76 2.89 14.51
C ASN A 96 -7.66 1.38 14.80
N GLU A 97 -8.20 0.53 13.94
CA GLU A 97 -8.02 -0.92 14.04
C GLU A 97 -6.54 -1.31 13.88
N LEU A 98 -5.81 -0.72 12.92
CA LEU A 98 -4.37 -0.96 12.75
C LEU A 98 -3.55 -0.51 13.98
N GLN A 99 -3.98 0.55 14.67
CA GLN A 99 -3.33 1.03 15.89
C GLN A 99 -3.67 0.18 17.13
N SER A 100 -4.71 -0.66 17.06
CA SER A 100 -5.10 -1.49 18.21
C SER A 100 -4.01 -2.51 18.55
N LYS A 101 -3.84 -2.76 19.84
CA LYS A 101 -2.81 -3.66 20.35
C LYS A 101 -2.92 -5.05 19.74
N GLU A 102 -4.14 -5.57 19.66
CA GLU A 102 -4.42 -6.88 19.09
C GLU A 102 -3.96 -6.98 17.64
N THR A 103 -4.16 -5.92 16.85
CA THR A 103 -3.83 -5.92 15.43
C THR A 103 -2.32 -5.77 15.20
N TYR A 104 -1.68 -4.78 15.83
CA TYR A 104 -0.26 -4.60 15.59
C TYR A 104 0.60 -5.74 16.17
N GLU A 105 0.21 -6.34 17.31
CA GLU A 105 0.88 -7.52 17.86
C GLU A 105 0.72 -8.74 16.94
N ALA A 106 -0.47 -8.96 16.38
CA ALA A 106 -0.70 -10.03 15.41
C ALA A 106 0.21 -9.88 14.18
N ILE A 107 0.27 -8.66 13.61
CA ILE A 107 1.15 -8.38 12.47
C ILE A 107 2.62 -8.51 12.87
N SER A 108 3.02 -7.98 14.03
CA SER A 108 4.39 -8.10 14.55
C SER A 108 4.85 -9.55 14.61
N LYS A 109 3.97 -10.43 15.10
CA LYS A 109 4.22 -11.88 15.15
C LYS A 109 4.33 -12.50 13.75
N MET A 110 3.45 -12.10 12.83
CA MET A 110 3.48 -12.62 11.46
C MET A 110 4.81 -12.28 10.76
N ILE A 111 5.24 -11.02 10.84
CA ILE A 111 6.43 -10.52 10.13
C ILE A 111 7.72 -10.62 10.94
N SER A 112 7.67 -11.16 12.17
CA SER A 112 8.80 -11.26 13.10
C SER A 112 9.51 -9.93 13.33
N LYS A 113 8.74 -8.84 13.47
CA LYS A 113 9.27 -7.48 13.67
C LYS A 113 8.37 -6.71 14.64
N ASP A 114 8.95 -6.06 15.64
CA ASP A 114 8.21 -5.24 16.60
C ASP A 114 7.64 -3.98 15.92
N LEU A 115 6.34 -3.79 16.03
CA LEU A 115 5.62 -2.63 15.53
C LEU A 115 5.19 -1.66 16.64
N SER A 116 5.47 -1.96 17.90
CA SER A 116 5.20 -1.02 19.00
C SER A 116 5.99 0.27 18.80
N ASN A 117 5.45 1.39 19.28
CA ASN A 117 6.04 2.72 19.11
C ASN A 117 6.29 3.17 17.66
N SER A 118 5.71 2.49 16.69
CA SER A 118 5.72 2.89 15.29
C SER A 118 4.58 3.86 14.97
N TYR A 119 4.38 4.12 13.70
CA TYR A 119 3.26 4.92 13.19
C TYR A 119 2.60 4.20 12.02
N VAL A 120 1.27 4.24 11.97
CA VAL A 120 0.52 3.80 10.80
C VAL A 120 0.55 4.89 9.74
N ARG A 121 0.64 4.48 8.48
CA ARG A 121 0.47 5.33 7.31
C ARG A 121 -0.43 4.64 6.30
N VAL A 122 -1.51 5.31 5.95
CA VAL A 122 -2.44 4.84 4.91
C VAL A 122 -2.49 5.86 3.79
N GLU A 123 -2.34 5.38 2.57
CA GLU A 123 -2.38 6.17 1.34
C GLU A 123 -3.43 5.59 0.39
N VAL A 124 -4.38 6.41 -0.05
CA VAL A 124 -5.32 6.05 -1.12
C VAL A 124 -4.66 6.29 -2.46
N ILE A 125 -4.71 5.31 -3.34
CA ILE A 125 -4.01 5.29 -4.62
C ILE A 125 -5.03 5.10 -5.74
N CYS A 126 -4.87 5.91 -6.80
CA CYS A 126 -5.63 5.80 -8.03
C CYS A 126 -4.66 5.86 -9.22
N ASP A 127 -4.11 4.72 -9.60
CA ASP A 127 -3.23 4.66 -10.77
C ASP A 127 -4.05 4.68 -12.05
N ARG A 128 -3.57 5.38 -13.07
CA ARG A 128 -4.21 5.56 -14.36
C ARG A 128 -3.32 5.10 -15.50
N GLU A 129 -3.83 5.13 -16.72
CA GLU A 129 -3.10 4.71 -17.92
C GLU A 129 -1.69 5.31 -17.97
N GLY A 130 -0.72 4.47 -18.29
CA GLY A 130 0.70 4.84 -18.34
C GLY A 130 1.45 4.67 -17.02
N PHE A 131 0.77 4.36 -15.91
CA PHE A 131 1.45 4.07 -14.64
C PHE A 131 2.24 2.76 -14.72
N TRP A 132 3.44 2.78 -14.18
CA TRP A 132 4.27 1.63 -13.87
C TRP A 132 5.24 1.98 -12.75
N LEU A 133 5.76 0.98 -12.08
CA LEU A 133 6.66 1.14 -10.95
C LEU A 133 7.86 0.22 -11.12
N LYS A 134 9.05 0.81 -11.21
CA LYS A 134 10.31 0.10 -11.30
C LYS A 134 10.48 -0.84 -10.11
N PRO A 135 11.11 -2.03 -10.30
CA PRO A 135 11.50 -2.88 -9.18
C PRO A 135 12.35 -2.11 -8.16
N HIS A 136 11.94 -2.16 -6.91
CA HIS A 136 12.61 -1.49 -5.80
C HIS A 136 12.35 -2.24 -4.49
N CYS A 137 13.17 -1.98 -3.50
CA CYS A 137 12.90 -2.27 -2.11
C CYS A 137 12.46 -1.01 -1.40
N ASP A 138 11.65 -1.15 -0.38
CA ASP A 138 11.21 -0.03 0.44
C ASP A 138 12.37 0.56 1.26
N ILE A 139 12.20 1.82 1.67
CA ILE A 139 13.13 2.48 2.58
C ILE A 139 13.14 1.76 3.95
N LYS A 140 14.28 1.82 4.64
CA LYS A 140 14.49 1.14 5.94
C LYS A 140 13.51 1.55 7.05
N GLU A 141 12.94 2.75 6.94
CA GLU A 141 11.97 3.28 7.87
C GLU A 141 10.58 2.63 7.75
N LYS A 142 10.30 1.91 6.68
CA LYS A 142 9.10 1.07 6.58
C LYS A 142 9.37 -0.27 7.25
N LEU A 143 8.67 -0.54 8.33
CA LEU A 143 8.74 -1.81 9.05
C LEU A 143 7.92 -2.88 8.34
N MET A 144 6.75 -2.49 7.84
CA MET A 144 5.83 -3.34 7.10
C MET A 144 5.24 -2.55 5.93
N SER A 145 5.07 -3.22 4.81
CA SER A 145 4.35 -2.72 3.65
C SER A 145 3.29 -3.68 3.19
N GLY A 146 2.17 -3.14 2.75
CA GLY A 146 1.09 -3.91 2.16
C GLY A 146 0.20 -3.04 1.29
N LEU A 147 -0.53 -3.71 0.39
CA LEU A 147 -1.60 -3.11 -0.40
C LEU A 147 -2.89 -3.89 -0.19
N ILE A 148 -4.00 -3.18 -0.21
CA ILE A 148 -5.34 -3.78 -0.31
C ILE A 148 -5.97 -3.21 -1.58
N PHE A 149 -6.28 -4.09 -2.50
CA PHE A 149 -6.85 -3.74 -3.79
C PHE A 149 -8.37 -3.60 -3.71
N VAL A 150 -8.87 -2.61 -4.44
CA VAL A 150 -10.31 -2.39 -4.61
C VAL A 150 -10.56 -2.41 -6.12
N ASN A 151 -10.59 -3.63 -6.68
CA ASN A 151 -10.75 -3.79 -8.12
C ASN A 151 -12.08 -3.19 -8.58
N LYS A 152 -11.99 -2.27 -9.53
CA LYS A 152 -13.15 -1.69 -10.19
C LYS A 152 -13.52 -2.57 -11.39
N GLU A 153 -14.80 -2.80 -11.58
CA GLU A 153 -15.28 -3.62 -12.67
C GLU A 153 -14.68 -3.25 -14.04
N GLY A 154 -14.18 -4.24 -14.75
CA GLY A 154 -13.60 -4.10 -16.09
C GLY A 154 -12.09 -3.94 -16.13
N GLU A 155 -11.40 -3.90 -14.99
CA GLU A 155 -9.93 -3.92 -14.94
C GLU A 155 -9.38 -5.35 -14.80
N SER A 156 -8.23 -5.59 -15.40
CA SER A 156 -7.57 -6.90 -15.35
C SER A 156 -7.01 -7.22 -13.96
N GLU A 157 -7.16 -8.48 -13.51
CA GLU A 157 -6.48 -8.98 -12.30
C GLU A 157 -4.95 -8.91 -12.40
N ASP A 158 -4.40 -8.80 -13.59
CA ASP A 158 -2.97 -8.64 -13.85
C ASP A 158 -2.40 -7.29 -13.33
N LEU A 159 -3.26 -6.31 -13.05
CA LEU A 159 -2.87 -5.00 -12.51
C LEU A 159 -2.42 -5.02 -11.03
N GLY A 160 -2.08 -6.17 -10.50
CA GLY A 160 -1.59 -6.30 -9.14
C GLY A 160 -0.15 -5.79 -8.95
N THR A 161 0.48 -6.26 -7.89
CA THR A 161 1.89 -5.95 -7.61
C THR A 161 2.78 -7.08 -8.10
N ASP A 162 3.81 -6.74 -8.85
CA ASP A 162 4.81 -7.67 -9.31
C ASP A 162 5.91 -7.82 -8.25
N PHE A 163 6.25 -9.07 -7.94
CA PHE A 163 7.37 -9.44 -7.08
C PHE A 163 8.51 -10.02 -7.91
N TYR A 164 9.72 -9.67 -7.51
CA TYR A 164 10.94 -10.01 -8.24
C TYR A 164 11.89 -10.78 -7.34
N ASN A 165 12.71 -11.64 -7.96
CA ASN A 165 13.83 -12.29 -7.28
C ASN A 165 15.05 -11.34 -7.19
N ASP A 166 16.13 -11.81 -6.59
CA ASP A 166 17.38 -11.02 -6.42
C ASP A 166 18.08 -10.68 -7.76
N LYS A 167 17.69 -11.33 -8.86
CA LYS A 167 18.14 -10.99 -10.21
C LYS A 167 17.24 -9.97 -10.91
N LEU A 168 16.25 -9.45 -10.20
CA LEU A 168 15.21 -8.56 -10.73
C LEU A 168 14.37 -9.19 -11.84
N GLU A 169 14.25 -10.50 -11.87
CA GLU A 169 13.31 -11.22 -12.71
C GLU A 169 11.95 -11.27 -12.05
N LYS A 170 10.90 -10.93 -12.77
CA LYS A 170 9.53 -11.05 -12.25
C LYS A 170 9.18 -12.51 -12.08
N VAL A 171 8.81 -12.89 -10.86
CA VAL A 171 8.50 -14.30 -10.52
C VAL A 171 7.06 -14.48 -10.02
N LYS A 172 6.38 -13.39 -9.67
CA LYS A 172 5.00 -13.44 -9.19
C LYS A 172 4.30 -12.11 -9.45
N THR A 173 3.00 -12.17 -9.71
CA THR A 173 2.09 -11.02 -9.59
C THR A 173 1.04 -11.34 -8.53
N VAL A 174 0.97 -10.55 -7.46
CA VAL A 174 -0.17 -10.60 -6.54
C VAL A 174 -1.37 -10.04 -7.29
N PRO A 175 -2.49 -10.79 -7.42
CA PRO A 175 -3.57 -10.40 -8.31
C PRO A 175 -4.34 -9.16 -7.83
N TYR A 176 -4.72 -8.29 -8.76
CA TYR A 176 -5.59 -7.14 -8.54
C TYR A 176 -7.05 -7.57 -8.41
N LYS A 177 -7.40 -8.13 -7.26
CA LYS A 177 -8.77 -8.59 -6.96
C LYS A 177 -9.47 -7.65 -5.99
N HIS A 178 -10.79 -7.65 -6.07
CA HIS A 178 -11.61 -6.87 -5.16
C HIS A 178 -11.45 -7.36 -3.71
N ASN A 179 -11.18 -6.41 -2.79
CA ASN A 179 -10.95 -6.66 -1.37
C ASN A 179 -9.91 -7.76 -1.09
N TYR A 180 -8.87 -7.78 -1.89
CA TYR A 180 -7.73 -8.68 -1.80
C TYR A 180 -6.49 -7.87 -1.48
N GLY A 181 -5.65 -8.39 -0.60
CA GLY A 181 -4.46 -7.67 -0.19
C GLY A 181 -3.28 -8.58 0.12
N TYR A 182 -2.15 -7.94 0.33
CA TYR A 182 -0.94 -8.59 0.80
C TYR A 182 -0.20 -7.70 1.77
N LEU A 183 0.66 -8.31 2.58
CA LEU A 183 1.65 -7.60 3.41
C LEU A 183 2.96 -8.38 3.47
N PHE A 184 4.04 -7.66 3.75
CA PHE A 184 5.36 -8.23 4.00
C PHE A 184 6.17 -7.36 4.97
N SER A 185 7.19 -7.97 5.60
CA SER A 185 8.22 -7.24 6.32
C SER A 185 9.16 -6.56 5.33
N SER A 186 9.21 -5.23 5.32
CA SER A 186 10.11 -4.51 4.41
C SER A 186 11.58 -4.81 4.74
N GLY A 187 12.36 -5.10 3.71
CA GLY A 187 13.76 -5.48 3.84
C GLY A 187 14.53 -5.27 2.53
N PRO A 188 15.86 -5.51 2.52
CA PRO A 188 16.72 -5.24 1.37
C PRO A 188 16.46 -6.16 0.16
N ASN A 189 15.77 -7.29 0.37
CA ASN A 189 15.51 -8.29 -0.68
C ASN A 189 14.02 -8.39 -1.04
N THR A 190 13.19 -7.47 -0.55
CA THR A 190 11.75 -7.47 -0.84
C THR A 190 11.45 -6.67 -2.10
N TRP A 191 12.01 -7.14 -3.23
CA TRP A 191 11.89 -6.48 -4.52
C TRP A 191 10.47 -6.54 -5.06
N HIS A 192 9.86 -5.38 -5.26
CA HIS A 192 8.51 -5.27 -5.79
C HIS A 192 8.34 -4.05 -6.68
N GLY A 193 7.29 -4.08 -7.48
CA GLY A 193 6.99 -3.02 -8.44
C GLY A 193 5.72 -3.31 -9.22
N MET A 194 5.62 -2.76 -10.40
CA MET A 194 4.55 -3.03 -11.35
C MET A 194 5.06 -2.76 -12.76
N GLU A 195 5.13 -3.78 -13.59
CA GLU A 195 5.44 -3.60 -15.02
C GLU A 195 4.39 -2.71 -15.69
N LYS A 196 4.75 -2.11 -16.80
CA LYS A 196 3.80 -1.32 -17.59
C LYS A 196 2.72 -2.24 -18.14
N LYS A 197 1.48 -2.00 -17.70
CA LYS A 197 0.29 -2.76 -18.09
C LYS A 197 -0.81 -1.80 -18.52
N LYS A 198 -1.78 -2.30 -19.29
CA LYS A 198 -2.91 -1.50 -19.73
C LYS A 198 -3.89 -1.30 -18.58
N ILE A 199 -4.05 -0.09 -18.11
CA ILE A 199 -5.11 0.34 -17.20
C ILE A 199 -6.19 0.98 -18.07
N ILE A 200 -7.44 0.49 -17.99
CA ILE A 200 -8.53 0.94 -18.86
C ILE A 200 -9.18 2.20 -18.27
N LYS A 201 -9.53 2.16 -17.01
CA LYS A 201 -10.12 3.28 -16.26
C LYS A 201 -9.16 3.74 -15.17
N GLU A 202 -9.02 2.92 -14.12
CA GLU A 202 -8.16 3.21 -12.99
C GLU A 202 -7.92 1.96 -12.13
N ARG A 203 -6.74 1.88 -11.56
CA ARG A 203 -6.37 0.88 -10.55
C ARG A 203 -6.44 1.53 -9.18
N ARG A 204 -7.40 1.12 -8.34
CA ARG A 204 -7.57 1.64 -6.98
C ARG A 204 -7.08 0.66 -5.94
N CYS A 205 -6.37 1.18 -4.97
CA CYS A 205 -5.94 0.45 -3.79
C CYS A 205 -5.63 1.41 -2.64
N ILE A 206 -5.43 0.85 -1.46
CA ILE A 206 -4.77 1.55 -0.36
C ILE A 206 -3.42 0.91 -0.09
N GLN A 207 -2.41 1.74 0.16
CA GLN A 207 -1.16 1.30 0.74
C GLN A 207 -1.22 1.45 2.26
N VAL A 208 -0.82 0.40 2.96
CA VAL A 208 -0.74 0.36 4.42
C VAL A 208 0.71 0.14 4.81
N ASN A 209 1.23 1.00 5.66
CA ASN A 209 2.57 0.83 6.21
C ASN A 209 2.57 1.01 7.73
N TYR A 210 3.47 0.27 8.41
CA TYR A 210 3.99 0.68 9.70
C TYR A 210 5.38 1.27 9.48
N VAL A 211 5.62 2.45 10.05
CA VAL A 211 6.84 3.25 9.80
C VAL A 211 7.44 3.76 11.11
N THR A 212 8.75 4.04 11.10
CA THR A 212 9.46 4.59 12.28
C THR A 212 9.40 6.11 12.36
N PHE A 213 9.08 6.80 11.26
CA PHE A 213 8.93 8.25 11.27
C PHE A 213 7.51 8.67 11.65
N LYS A 214 7.41 9.87 12.23
CA LYS A 214 6.16 10.40 12.74
C LYS A 214 5.13 10.62 11.63
N THR A 215 3.93 10.09 11.85
CA THR A 215 2.68 10.44 11.14
C THR A 215 1.64 10.90 12.18
N ASP A 216 0.42 11.17 11.74
CA ASP A 216 -0.68 11.50 12.65
C ASP A 216 -1.19 10.29 13.49
N TRP A 217 -0.77 9.07 13.14
CA TRP A 217 -1.35 7.81 13.61
C TRP A 217 -0.31 6.96 14.35
N ARG A 218 -0.04 7.33 15.60
CA ARG A 218 0.93 6.62 16.44
C ARG A 218 0.37 5.29 16.92
N VAL A 219 1.21 4.28 16.97
CA VAL A 219 0.97 2.98 17.63
C VAL A 219 1.56 3.07 19.03
N ASP A 220 0.74 2.89 20.05
CA ASP A 220 1.15 3.01 21.46
C ASP A 220 1.65 1.66 22.02
#